data_34a7a98999c5f02a1843b7ccb74d2662
#
_entry.id   34a7a98999c5f02a1843b7ccb74d2662
#
_cell.length_a   1.000
_cell.length_b   1.000
_cell.length_c   1.000
_cell.angle_alpha   90.00
_cell.angle_beta   90.00
_cell.angle_gamma   90.00
#
_symmetry.space_group_name_H-M   'P 1'
#
loop_
_entity.id
_entity.type
_entity.pdbx_description
1 polymer ?
#
loop_
_entity_poly.entity_id
_entity_poly.type
_entity_poly.pdbx_seq_one_letter_code
_entity_poly.pdbx_strand_id
1 'polypeptide(L)'
;ASLLLVLNCIEPFEIEATEFKSALVIEGTITDREEIQSILVSRTFPLDTTLMTGVSAAKVLVLDSNGGVYGFSETSPGEYRSNIPFAAITGLAYTLKVETSDVNTYTSEETSVPAKTTMDNLYAERGFKDDGTEEGMFIYVDSYDPTGQSKYYRYEYEETYKIIAPFWSAEDAYIVSPLPNPEVATRTKTREERVAYNTNASNTIIQENTTEYGEDRVNKFPVRFIN
;
A
#
# COMPACT_ATOMS: atom_id res chain seq x y z
N ALA A 1 -60.86 6.37 -10.53
CA ALA A 1 -59.43 6.46 -10.24
C ALA A 1 -58.93 5.03 -10.02
N SER A 2 -58.15 4.52 -10.99
CA SER A 2 -57.53 3.18 -10.93
C SER A 2 -56.13 3.33 -10.33
N LEU A 3 -55.90 2.72 -9.17
CA LEU A 3 -54.61 2.69 -8.46
C LEU A 3 -53.79 1.52 -8.99
N LEU A 4 -52.77 1.81 -9.82
CA LEU A 4 -51.77 0.81 -10.25
C LEU A 4 -50.79 0.59 -9.12
N LEU A 5 -50.85 -0.57 -8.46
CA LEU A 5 -49.83 -1.08 -7.55
C LEU A 5 -48.71 -1.70 -8.36
N VAL A 6 -47.55 -1.03 -8.42
CA VAL A 6 -46.31 -1.58 -8.98
C VAL A 6 -45.61 -2.41 -7.88
N LEU A 7 -45.74 -3.73 -7.95
CA LEU A 7 -44.97 -4.66 -7.12
C LEU A 7 -43.59 -4.80 -7.74
N ASN A 8 -42.61 -4.14 -7.15
CA ASN A 8 -41.21 -4.44 -7.44
C ASN A 8 -40.83 -5.79 -6.78
N CYS A 9 -40.79 -6.85 -7.59
CA CYS A 9 -40.16 -8.08 -7.20
C CYS A 9 -38.62 -7.89 -7.28
N ILE A 10 -37.97 -7.83 -6.15
CA ILE A 10 -36.51 -8.04 -6.04
C ILE A 10 -36.32 -9.55 -5.96
N GLU A 11 -35.99 -10.19 -7.07
CA GLU A 11 -35.53 -11.57 -7.02
C GLU A 11 -34.09 -11.56 -6.50
N PRO A 12 -33.81 -12.28 -5.38
CA PRO A 12 -32.43 -12.49 -4.98
C PRO A 12 -31.72 -13.33 -6.05
N PHE A 13 -30.69 -12.76 -6.65
CA PHE A 13 -29.83 -13.48 -7.58
C PHE A 13 -28.92 -14.40 -6.77
N GLU A 14 -29.24 -15.68 -6.73
CA GLU A 14 -28.35 -16.70 -6.17
C GLU A 14 -27.23 -16.98 -7.18
N ILE A 15 -26.02 -16.52 -6.82
CA ILE A 15 -24.82 -16.92 -7.56
C ILE A 15 -24.52 -18.36 -7.15
N GLU A 16 -24.94 -19.32 -7.97
CA GLU A 16 -24.46 -20.71 -7.84
C GLU A 16 -22.99 -20.73 -8.23
N ALA A 17 -22.11 -20.59 -7.25
CA ALA A 17 -20.68 -20.85 -7.41
C ALA A 17 -20.48 -22.37 -7.53
N THR A 18 -20.53 -22.87 -8.75
CA THR A 18 -20.20 -24.26 -9.05
C THR A 18 -18.71 -24.48 -8.84
N GLU A 19 -18.37 -25.23 -7.78
CA GLU A 19 -17.03 -25.72 -7.43
C GLU A 19 -15.95 -24.65 -7.30
N PHE A 20 -15.81 -24.08 -6.10
CA PHE A 20 -14.63 -23.31 -5.72
C PHE A 20 -13.39 -24.22 -5.67
N LYS A 21 -12.39 -23.95 -6.51
CA LYS A 21 -11.06 -24.58 -6.43
C LYS A 21 -10.10 -23.62 -5.76
N SER A 22 -9.63 -24.00 -4.59
CA SER A 22 -8.61 -23.24 -3.89
C SER A 22 -7.29 -23.24 -4.67
N ALA A 23 -6.78 -22.06 -5.01
CA ALA A 23 -5.48 -21.86 -5.65
C ALA A 23 -4.46 -21.30 -4.64
N LEU A 24 -3.19 -21.67 -4.83
CA LEU A 24 -2.09 -21.08 -4.07
C LEU A 24 -1.84 -19.64 -4.58
N VAL A 25 -1.68 -18.73 -3.63
CA VAL A 25 -1.30 -17.33 -3.88
C VAL A 25 0.04 -17.11 -3.20
N ILE A 26 1.03 -16.63 -3.96
CA ILE A 26 2.35 -16.31 -3.45
C ILE A 26 2.62 -14.84 -3.77
N GLU A 27 2.88 -14.05 -2.73
CA GLU A 27 3.16 -12.64 -2.82
C GLU A 27 4.52 -12.36 -2.18
N GLY A 28 5.40 -11.65 -2.88
CA GLY A 28 6.70 -11.30 -2.34
C GLY A 28 7.32 -10.16 -3.15
N THR A 29 8.00 -9.28 -2.44
CA THR A 29 8.83 -8.24 -3.05
C THR A 29 10.21 -8.33 -2.41
N ILE A 30 11.24 -8.41 -3.25
CA ILE A 30 12.63 -8.32 -2.82
C ILE A 30 13.14 -6.96 -3.21
N THR A 31 13.67 -6.23 -2.24
CA THR A 31 14.15 -4.86 -2.41
C THR A 31 15.67 -4.79 -2.51
N ASP A 32 16.19 -3.66 -2.99
CA ASP A 32 17.63 -3.35 -3.00
C ASP A 32 18.15 -2.80 -1.66
N ARG A 33 17.32 -2.90 -0.59
CA ARG A 33 17.72 -2.56 0.78
C ARG A 33 18.20 -3.80 1.51
N GLU A 34 19.27 -3.66 2.26
CA GLU A 34 19.74 -4.73 3.14
C GLU A 34 18.82 -4.85 4.36
N GLU A 35 17.78 -5.65 4.20
CA GLU A 35 16.73 -5.84 5.21
C GLU A 35 16.22 -7.29 5.20
N ILE A 36 15.42 -7.64 6.22
CA ILE A 36 14.69 -8.90 6.23
C ILE A 36 13.58 -8.81 5.19
N GLN A 37 13.67 -9.62 4.15
CA GLN A 37 12.69 -9.72 3.08
C GLN A 37 11.51 -10.61 3.52
N SER A 38 10.31 -10.35 3.00
CA SER A 38 9.09 -11.05 3.38
C SER A 38 8.37 -11.66 2.17
N ILE A 39 7.87 -12.87 2.34
CA ILE A 39 7.07 -13.59 1.34
C ILE A 39 5.81 -14.10 2.04
N LEU A 40 4.65 -13.87 1.43
CA LEU A 40 3.36 -14.33 1.89
C LEU A 40 2.90 -15.49 1.02
N VAL A 41 2.50 -16.59 1.65
CA VAL A 41 1.95 -17.79 0.97
C VAL A 41 0.57 -18.04 1.53
N SER A 42 -0.45 -17.94 0.70
CA SER A 42 -1.84 -18.10 1.11
C SER A 42 -2.62 -18.92 0.09
N ARG A 43 -3.90 -19.15 0.37
CA ARG A 43 -4.83 -19.78 -0.58
C ARG A 43 -6.01 -18.86 -0.84
N THR A 44 -6.51 -18.90 -2.07
CA THR A 44 -7.80 -18.27 -2.39
C THR A 44 -8.91 -18.89 -1.55
N PHE A 45 -9.92 -18.10 -1.25
CA PHE A 45 -11.09 -18.50 -0.45
C PHE A 45 -12.40 -18.12 -1.17
N PRO A 46 -13.52 -18.81 -0.90
CA PRO A 46 -14.82 -18.46 -1.47
C PRO A 46 -15.28 -17.06 -1.07
N LEU A 47 -16.10 -16.41 -1.90
CA LEU A 47 -16.61 -15.05 -1.68
C LEU A 47 -17.48 -14.92 -0.41
N ASP A 48 -18.02 -15.99 0.10
CA ASP A 48 -18.83 -16.07 1.31
C ASP A 48 -18.00 -16.20 2.60
N THR A 49 -16.67 -16.35 2.48
CA THR A 49 -15.74 -16.41 3.62
C THR A 49 -14.84 -15.17 3.63
N THR A 50 -14.48 -14.70 4.82
CA THR A 50 -13.64 -13.49 4.99
C THR A 50 -12.23 -13.81 5.52
N LEU A 51 -11.89 -15.09 5.68
CA LEU A 51 -10.62 -15.49 6.29
C LEU A 51 -9.62 -15.93 5.22
N MET A 52 -8.60 -15.12 5.02
CA MET A 52 -7.40 -15.51 4.27
C MET A 52 -6.70 -16.64 5.04
N THR A 53 -6.47 -17.78 4.38
CA THR A 53 -5.80 -18.93 5.00
C THR A 53 -4.33 -18.92 4.58
N GLY A 54 -3.44 -18.63 5.51
CA GLY A 54 -1.99 -18.76 5.32
C GLY A 54 -1.59 -20.24 5.16
N VAL A 55 -0.63 -20.51 4.30
CA VAL A 55 -0.06 -21.85 4.09
C VAL A 55 1.16 -22.01 4.96
N SER A 56 1.02 -22.83 6.01
CA SER A 56 2.10 -23.10 6.97
C SER A 56 2.99 -24.25 6.51
N ALA A 57 4.19 -24.30 7.11
CA ALA A 57 5.19 -25.37 6.91
C ALA A 57 5.66 -25.55 5.46
N ALA A 58 5.65 -24.45 4.67
CA ALA A 58 6.28 -24.46 3.37
C ALA A 58 7.79 -24.21 3.50
N LYS A 59 8.56 -24.80 2.59
CA LYS A 59 9.97 -24.48 2.40
C LYS A 59 10.08 -23.40 1.34
N VAL A 60 10.53 -22.23 1.74
CA VAL A 60 10.64 -21.03 0.87
C VAL A 60 12.09 -20.66 0.68
N LEU A 61 12.51 -20.55 -0.57
CA LEU A 61 13.88 -20.22 -0.98
C LEU A 61 13.83 -19.18 -2.10
N VAL A 62 14.76 -18.23 -2.06
CA VAL A 62 15.10 -17.38 -3.19
C VAL A 62 16.50 -17.75 -3.66
N LEU A 63 16.65 -17.86 -4.97
CA LEU A 63 17.91 -18.22 -5.62
C LEU A 63 18.32 -17.04 -6.50
N ASP A 64 19.60 -16.68 -6.51
CA ASP A 64 20.12 -15.72 -7.47
C ASP A 64 20.91 -16.41 -8.61
N SER A 65 21.13 -15.68 -9.70
CA SER A 65 21.83 -16.20 -10.88
C SER A 65 23.31 -16.49 -10.66
N ASN A 66 23.90 -16.05 -9.54
CA ASN A 66 25.29 -16.35 -9.14
C ASN A 66 25.39 -17.57 -8.22
N GLY A 67 24.27 -18.26 -7.94
CA GLY A 67 24.22 -19.43 -7.08
C GLY A 67 24.01 -19.12 -5.59
N GLY A 68 23.69 -17.89 -5.24
CA GLY A 68 23.25 -17.51 -3.89
C GLY A 68 21.91 -18.17 -3.56
N VAL A 69 21.73 -18.58 -2.29
CA VAL A 69 20.54 -19.22 -1.78
C VAL A 69 20.10 -18.51 -0.49
N TYR A 70 18.94 -17.93 -0.52
CA TYR A 70 18.35 -17.21 0.62
C TYR A 70 17.15 -18.01 1.15
N GLY A 71 17.33 -18.57 2.35
CA GLY A 71 16.27 -19.34 3.03
C GLY A 71 15.34 -18.41 3.80
N PHE A 72 14.07 -18.80 3.87
CA PHE A 72 13.03 -18.11 4.63
C PHE A 72 12.44 -19.03 5.68
N SER A 73 12.12 -18.49 6.86
CA SER A 73 11.47 -19.18 7.95
C SER A 73 10.09 -18.59 8.20
N GLU A 74 9.14 -19.44 8.55
CA GLU A 74 7.79 -19.02 8.91
C GLU A 74 7.80 -18.26 10.24
N THR A 75 7.19 -17.09 10.27
CA THR A 75 7.04 -16.23 11.47
C THR A 75 5.61 -16.18 11.98
N SER A 76 4.65 -16.32 11.09
CA SER A 76 3.24 -16.50 11.37
C SER A 76 2.60 -17.33 10.24
N PRO A 77 1.41 -17.91 10.41
CA PRO A 77 0.81 -18.76 9.38
C PRO A 77 0.78 -18.11 8.00
N GLY A 78 1.61 -18.64 7.08
CA GLY A 78 1.75 -18.15 5.71
C GLY A 78 2.69 -16.96 5.53
N GLU A 79 3.24 -16.38 6.58
CA GLU A 79 4.26 -15.32 6.50
C GLU A 79 5.67 -15.91 6.67
N TYR A 80 6.50 -15.72 5.67
CA TYR A 80 7.88 -16.21 5.64
C TYR A 80 8.85 -15.04 5.56
N ARG A 81 9.82 -15.01 6.47
CA ARG A 81 10.86 -13.98 6.50
C ARG A 81 12.24 -14.57 6.24
N SER A 82 13.09 -13.84 5.51
CA SER A 82 14.44 -14.29 5.24
C SER A 82 15.23 -14.49 6.53
N ASN A 83 16.04 -15.56 6.56
CA ASN A 83 16.83 -15.93 7.74
C ASN A 83 17.95 -14.94 8.04
N ILE A 84 18.37 -14.19 7.03
CA ILE A 84 19.37 -13.12 7.11
C ILE A 84 18.88 -11.91 6.31
N PRO A 85 19.25 -10.69 6.69
CA PRO A 85 19.08 -9.53 5.83
C PRO A 85 19.82 -9.73 4.52
N PHE A 86 19.23 -9.32 3.41
CA PHE A 86 19.90 -9.25 2.12
C PHE A 86 19.24 -8.21 1.22
N ALA A 87 19.99 -7.72 0.25
CA ALA A 87 19.53 -6.77 -0.77
C ALA A 87 19.58 -7.44 -2.15
N ALA A 88 18.61 -7.15 -2.99
CA ALA A 88 18.66 -7.52 -4.39
C ALA A 88 19.74 -6.69 -5.11
N ILE A 89 20.56 -7.36 -5.91
CA ILE A 89 21.71 -6.76 -6.60
C ILE A 89 21.33 -6.50 -8.05
N THR A 90 21.49 -5.26 -8.50
CA THR A 90 21.29 -4.86 -9.90
C THR A 90 22.09 -5.76 -10.86
N GLY A 91 21.43 -6.22 -11.89
CA GLY A 91 22.01 -7.10 -12.92
C GLY A 91 22.01 -8.58 -12.56
N LEU A 92 21.62 -8.96 -11.34
CA LEU A 92 21.32 -10.35 -11.00
C LEU A 92 19.86 -10.66 -11.28
N ALA A 93 19.58 -11.90 -11.59
CA ALA A 93 18.23 -12.42 -11.70
C ALA A 93 17.93 -13.33 -10.50
N TYR A 94 16.68 -13.32 -10.07
CA TYR A 94 16.18 -14.04 -8.90
C TYR A 94 15.03 -14.95 -9.26
N THR A 95 14.99 -16.12 -8.64
CA THR A 95 13.92 -17.11 -8.78
C THR A 95 13.43 -17.48 -7.39
N LEU A 96 12.12 -17.43 -7.18
CA LEU A 96 11.47 -17.91 -5.97
C LEU A 96 11.09 -19.39 -6.12
N LYS A 97 11.38 -20.20 -5.11
CA LYS A 97 10.98 -21.58 -5.02
C LYS A 97 10.21 -21.82 -3.73
N VAL A 98 8.99 -22.33 -3.85
CA VAL A 98 8.12 -22.70 -2.71
C VAL A 98 7.77 -24.16 -2.82
N GLU A 99 8.06 -24.93 -1.78
CA GLU A 99 7.65 -26.33 -1.62
C GLU A 99 6.68 -26.41 -0.45
N THR A 100 5.44 -26.76 -0.73
CA THR A 100 4.38 -26.84 0.28
C THR A 100 4.42 -28.17 1.01
N SER A 101 3.75 -28.28 2.16
CA SER A 101 3.73 -29.50 3.00
C SER A 101 3.12 -30.74 2.29
N ASP A 102 2.31 -30.52 1.26
CA ASP A 102 1.78 -31.57 0.38
C ASP A 102 2.73 -31.94 -0.78
N VAL A 103 4.01 -31.52 -0.68
CA VAL A 103 5.12 -31.83 -1.59
C VAL A 103 4.95 -31.26 -3.00
N ASN A 104 4.04 -30.29 -3.20
CA ASN A 104 3.97 -29.54 -4.44
C ASN A 104 5.06 -28.47 -4.48
N THR A 105 5.75 -28.36 -5.61
CA THR A 105 6.80 -27.36 -5.82
C THR A 105 6.33 -26.33 -6.82
N TYR A 106 6.48 -25.06 -6.46
CA TYR A 106 6.19 -23.89 -7.28
C TYR A 106 7.47 -23.11 -7.50
N THR A 107 7.71 -22.69 -8.72
CA THR A 107 8.90 -21.93 -9.09
C THR A 107 8.44 -20.72 -9.90
N SER A 108 8.90 -19.52 -9.53
CA SER A 108 8.63 -18.31 -10.32
C SER A 108 9.43 -18.31 -11.62
N GLU A 109 9.02 -17.48 -12.54
CA GLU A 109 9.93 -17.06 -13.62
C GLU A 109 11.13 -16.32 -13.03
N GLU A 110 12.23 -16.38 -13.75
CA GLU A 110 13.43 -15.64 -13.40
C GLU A 110 13.20 -14.15 -13.68
N THR A 111 13.42 -13.32 -12.66
CA THR A 111 13.21 -11.87 -12.74
C THR A 111 14.50 -11.14 -12.48
N SER A 112 14.94 -10.33 -13.43
CA SER A 112 16.16 -9.52 -13.30
C SER A 112 15.88 -8.25 -12.50
N VAL A 113 16.86 -7.85 -11.68
CA VAL A 113 16.82 -6.56 -10.98
C VAL A 113 17.28 -5.46 -11.94
N PRO A 114 16.41 -4.50 -12.29
CA PRO A 114 16.76 -3.42 -13.17
C PRO A 114 17.82 -2.49 -12.59
N ALA A 115 18.42 -1.66 -13.43
CA ALA A 115 19.27 -0.58 -12.97
C ALA A 115 18.47 0.40 -12.10
N LYS A 116 19.13 0.96 -11.10
CA LYS A 116 18.52 1.94 -10.22
C LYS A 116 18.27 3.23 -11.00
N THR A 117 17.02 3.68 -11.02
CA THR A 117 16.64 4.97 -11.60
C THR A 117 16.53 6.03 -10.52
N THR A 118 16.67 7.28 -10.91
CA THR A 118 16.48 8.44 -10.03
C THR A 118 15.13 9.09 -10.32
N MET A 119 14.56 9.68 -9.30
CA MET A 119 13.49 10.65 -9.45
C MET A 119 14.14 11.97 -9.87
N ASP A 120 13.81 12.46 -11.08
CA ASP A 120 14.40 13.69 -11.61
C ASP A 120 13.82 14.93 -10.95
N ASN A 121 12.50 14.97 -10.79
CA ASN A 121 11.79 16.08 -10.18
C ASN A 121 10.66 15.60 -9.26
N LEU A 122 10.44 16.36 -8.19
CA LEU A 122 9.25 16.30 -7.35
C LEU A 122 8.75 17.74 -7.20
N TYR A 123 7.52 18.02 -7.63
CA TYR A 123 6.98 19.38 -7.63
C TYR A 123 5.47 19.39 -7.42
N ALA A 124 4.94 20.56 -7.09
CA ALA A 124 3.53 20.78 -6.83
C ALA A 124 2.95 21.77 -7.83
N GLU A 125 1.76 21.47 -8.36
CA GLU A 125 0.99 22.38 -9.20
C GLU A 125 -0.46 22.47 -8.71
N ARG A 126 -1.02 23.68 -8.76
CA ARG A 126 -2.43 23.89 -8.48
C ARG A 126 -3.28 23.48 -9.68
N GLY A 127 -4.35 22.76 -9.45
CA GLY A 127 -5.22 22.28 -10.51
C GLY A 127 -6.55 21.76 -9.98
N PHE A 128 -7.38 21.34 -10.91
CA PHE A 128 -8.65 20.69 -10.63
C PHE A 128 -8.56 19.21 -10.92
N LYS A 129 -9.27 18.37 -10.16
CA LYS A 129 -9.49 16.97 -10.53
C LYS A 129 -10.20 16.87 -11.88
N ASP A 130 -10.14 15.70 -12.50
CA ASP A 130 -10.66 15.43 -13.85
C ASP A 130 -12.12 15.82 -14.07
N ASP A 131 -12.93 15.82 -13.01
CA ASP A 131 -14.32 16.27 -13.02
C ASP A 131 -14.49 17.81 -12.96
N GLY A 132 -13.39 18.55 -12.74
CA GLY A 132 -13.38 20.00 -12.62
C GLY A 132 -14.08 20.55 -11.36
N THR A 133 -14.47 19.70 -10.42
CA THR A 133 -15.25 20.10 -9.24
C THR A 133 -14.39 20.40 -8.03
N GLU A 134 -13.23 19.79 -7.92
CA GLU A 134 -12.37 19.89 -6.74
C GLU A 134 -11.02 20.54 -7.09
N GLU A 135 -10.77 21.73 -6.57
CA GLU A 135 -9.51 22.44 -6.73
C GLU A 135 -8.53 22.10 -5.60
N GLY A 136 -7.27 21.85 -5.94
CA GLY A 136 -6.24 21.53 -4.96
C GLY A 136 -4.83 21.57 -5.52
N MET A 137 -3.91 20.94 -4.81
CA MET A 137 -2.51 20.80 -5.21
C MET A 137 -2.24 19.37 -5.62
N PHE A 138 -1.77 19.19 -6.85
CA PHE A 138 -1.20 17.93 -7.30
C PHE A 138 0.29 17.91 -6.99
N ILE A 139 0.77 16.79 -6.47
CA ILE A 139 2.19 16.50 -6.33
C ILE A 139 2.56 15.56 -7.48
N TYR A 140 3.49 16.03 -8.31
CA TYR A 140 3.95 15.32 -9.50
C TYR A 140 5.38 14.84 -9.34
N VAL A 141 5.67 13.71 -9.98
CA VAL A 141 7.03 13.19 -10.15
C VAL A 141 7.38 13.06 -11.62
N ASP A 142 8.66 13.30 -11.90
CA ASP A 142 9.30 12.95 -13.17
C ASP A 142 10.43 11.96 -12.88
N SER A 143 10.53 10.92 -13.72
CA SER A 143 11.59 9.90 -13.64
C SER A 143 12.02 9.51 -15.04
N TYR A 144 13.29 9.25 -15.23
CA TYR A 144 13.84 8.85 -16.52
C TYR A 144 14.90 7.77 -16.35
N ASP A 145 14.76 6.67 -17.09
CA ASP A 145 15.79 5.68 -17.26
C ASP A 145 16.40 5.75 -18.68
N PRO A 146 17.59 6.37 -18.83
CA PRO A 146 18.23 6.44 -20.15
C PRO A 146 18.66 5.08 -20.69
N THR A 147 18.71 4.03 -19.86
CA THR A 147 19.05 2.66 -20.28
C THR A 147 17.85 1.94 -20.90
N GLY A 148 16.63 2.41 -20.61
CA GLY A 148 15.39 1.81 -21.10
C GLY A 148 15.08 0.43 -20.52
N GLN A 149 15.65 0.09 -19.35
CA GLN A 149 15.47 -1.22 -18.69
C GLN A 149 14.38 -1.21 -17.62
N SER A 150 14.19 -0.05 -16.95
CA SER A 150 13.23 0.09 -15.84
C SER A 150 11.87 0.47 -16.36
N LYS A 151 11.10 -0.51 -16.83
CA LYS A 151 9.79 -0.27 -17.44
C LYS A 151 8.64 -0.06 -16.46
N TYR A 152 8.82 -0.41 -15.20
CA TYR A 152 7.78 -0.36 -14.18
C TYR A 152 8.25 0.50 -13.02
N TYR A 153 7.44 1.50 -12.67
CA TYR A 153 7.71 2.46 -11.60
C TYR A 153 6.65 2.31 -10.52
N ARG A 154 7.10 2.23 -9.27
CA ARG A 154 6.24 2.27 -8.10
C ARG A 154 6.69 3.40 -7.20
N TYR A 155 5.75 4.22 -6.81
CA TYR A 155 5.98 5.36 -5.93
C TYR A 155 5.34 5.12 -4.57
N GLU A 156 6.05 5.51 -3.54
CA GLU A 156 5.58 5.57 -2.17
C GLU A 156 5.94 6.95 -1.62
N TYR A 157 5.07 7.50 -0.80
CA TYR A 157 5.37 8.77 -0.15
C TYR A 157 5.01 8.71 1.33
N GLU A 158 5.72 9.54 2.11
CA GLU A 158 5.36 9.92 3.46
C GLU A 158 5.12 11.43 3.46
N GLU A 159 3.98 11.86 4.00
CA GLU A 159 3.62 13.27 4.13
C GLU A 159 3.49 13.65 5.59
N THR A 160 4.12 14.76 5.99
CA THR A 160 3.93 15.36 7.31
C THR A 160 3.28 16.72 7.14
N TYR A 161 2.11 16.90 7.76
CA TYR A 161 1.39 18.15 7.70
C TYR A 161 1.18 18.74 9.09
N LYS A 162 1.17 20.08 9.10
CA LYS A 162 0.95 20.89 10.29
C LYS A 162 -0.53 21.12 10.48
N ILE A 163 -1.04 20.79 11.64
CA ILE A 163 -2.41 21.05 12.07
C ILE A 163 -2.40 22.28 12.98
N ILE A 164 -3.21 23.28 12.65
CA ILE A 164 -3.37 24.47 13.47
C ILE A 164 -4.83 24.50 13.93
N ALA A 165 -5.05 24.41 15.25
CA ALA A 165 -6.39 24.55 15.80
C ALA A 165 -6.88 26.00 15.66
N PRO A 166 -7.91 26.28 14.82
CA PRO A 166 -8.29 27.67 14.48
C PRO A 166 -8.89 28.42 15.67
N PHE A 167 -9.56 27.75 16.58
CA PHE A 167 -10.22 28.32 17.75
C PHE A 167 -9.51 27.97 19.06
N TRP A 168 -8.20 27.67 18.99
CA TRP A 168 -7.45 27.33 20.19
C TRP A 168 -7.34 28.54 21.12
N SER A 169 -7.63 28.34 22.40
CA SER A 169 -7.39 29.31 23.47
C SER A 169 -6.29 28.80 24.39
N ALA A 170 -5.43 29.67 24.85
CA ALA A 170 -4.43 29.35 25.87
C ALA A 170 -5.05 29.06 27.25
N GLU A 171 -6.33 29.34 27.40
CA GLU A 171 -7.05 29.16 28.66
C GLU A 171 -8.18 28.14 28.53
N ASP A 172 -8.37 27.34 29.58
CA ASP A 172 -9.51 26.47 29.80
C ASP A 172 -10.50 27.09 30.72
N ALA A 173 -11.79 27.03 30.38
CA ALA A 173 -12.86 27.36 31.29
C ALA A 173 -13.17 26.18 32.18
N TYR A 174 -13.36 26.42 33.50
CA TYR A 174 -13.83 25.42 34.43
C TYR A 174 -14.88 25.99 35.39
N ILE A 175 -15.75 25.12 35.88
CA ILE A 175 -16.84 25.51 36.80
C ILE A 175 -16.27 25.56 38.23
N VAL A 176 -16.36 26.73 38.87
CA VAL A 176 -15.95 26.94 40.23
C VAL A 176 -17.05 26.55 41.20
N SER A 177 -18.30 26.92 40.89
CA SER A 177 -19.46 26.51 41.67
C SER A 177 -20.52 25.86 40.76
N PRO A 178 -21.18 24.78 41.26
CA PRO A 178 -22.22 24.10 40.48
C PRO A 178 -23.56 24.89 40.50
N LEU A 179 -24.56 24.35 39.80
CA LEU A 179 -25.93 24.86 39.82
C LEU A 179 -26.44 25.11 41.26
N PRO A 180 -27.33 26.11 41.49
CA PRO A 180 -28.11 26.83 40.49
C PRO A 180 -27.44 28.09 39.91
N ASN A 181 -26.33 28.58 40.46
CA ASN A 181 -25.63 29.76 40.00
C ASN A 181 -24.19 29.38 39.63
N PRO A 182 -23.92 28.88 38.43
CA PRO A 182 -22.59 28.45 38.05
C PRO A 182 -21.66 29.65 37.87
N GLU A 183 -20.56 29.63 38.58
CA GLU A 183 -19.43 30.52 38.32
C GLU A 183 -18.40 29.80 37.48
N VAL A 184 -17.92 30.49 36.42
CA VAL A 184 -16.89 29.99 35.49
C VAL A 184 -15.63 30.80 35.70
N ALA A 185 -14.50 30.14 35.90
CA ALA A 185 -13.17 30.74 35.90
C ALA A 185 -12.33 30.15 34.78
N THR A 186 -11.22 30.79 34.45
CA THR A 186 -10.26 30.32 33.47
C THR A 186 -8.94 29.94 34.11
N ARG A 187 -8.24 29.00 33.55
CA ARG A 187 -6.88 28.60 33.87
C ARG A 187 -6.06 28.36 32.61
N THR A 188 -4.77 28.64 32.68
CA THR A 188 -3.85 28.37 31.57
C THR A 188 -3.76 26.87 31.29
N LYS A 189 -3.89 26.50 30.04
CA LYS A 189 -3.69 25.11 29.56
C LYS A 189 -2.24 24.69 29.74
N THR A 190 -2.05 23.46 30.22
CA THR A 190 -0.72 22.89 30.49
C THR A 190 -0.39 21.70 29.59
N ARG A 191 -1.35 21.19 28.83
CA ARG A 191 -1.21 19.94 28.06
C ARG A 191 -1.64 20.00 26.60
N GLU A 192 -2.18 21.13 26.14
CA GLU A 192 -2.63 21.30 24.77
C GLU A 192 -1.79 22.36 24.06
N GLU A 193 -1.42 22.05 22.83
CA GLU A 193 -0.71 22.98 21.96
C GLU A 193 -1.59 23.41 20.79
N ARG A 194 -1.41 24.64 20.35
CA ARG A 194 -2.10 25.19 19.16
C ARG A 194 -1.72 24.47 17.88
N VAL A 195 -0.53 23.93 17.84
CA VAL A 195 0.08 23.33 16.65
C VAL A 195 0.41 21.87 16.95
N ALA A 196 -0.05 21.01 16.06
CA ALA A 196 0.33 19.60 16.03
C ALA A 196 0.85 19.23 14.64
N TYR A 197 1.53 18.11 14.55
CA TYR A 197 1.95 17.52 13.29
C TYR A 197 1.40 16.10 13.20
N ASN A 198 0.99 15.70 12.01
CA ASN A 198 0.61 14.32 11.74
C ASN A 198 1.36 13.83 10.51
N THR A 199 1.80 12.58 10.55
CA THR A 199 2.54 11.93 9.48
C THR A 199 1.74 10.74 8.98
N ASN A 200 1.53 10.68 7.67
CA ASN A 200 0.86 9.58 6.99
C ASN A 200 1.72 9.07 5.85
N ALA A 201 1.74 7.75 5.66
CA ALA A 201 2.32 7.11 4.49
C ALA A 201 1.25 6.79 3.44
N SER A 202 1.67 6.66 2.18
CA SER A 202 0.79 6.19 1.11
C SER A 202 0.28 4.78 1.43
N ASN A 203 -1.03 4.58 1.29
CA ASN A 203 -1.72 3.32 1.54
C ASN A 203 -2.32 2.69 0.28
N THR A 204 -2.04 3.27 -0.87
CA THR A 204 -2.48 2.80 -2.18
C THR A 204 -1.28 2.43 -3.05
N ILE A 205 -1.51 1.55 -4.01
CA ILE A 205 -0.50 1.24 -5.03
C ILE A 205 -0.48 2.39 -6.03
N ILE A 206 0.65 3.11 -6.09
CA ILE A 206 0.90 4.19 -7.02
C ILE A 206 1.96 3.69 -8.00
N GLN A 207 1.55 3.36 -9.22
CA GLN A 207 2.43 2.75 -10.20
C GLN A 207 2.19 3.30 -11.60
N GLU A 208 3.25 3.31 -12.40
CA GLU A 208 3.24 3.67 -13.80
C GLU A 208 4.12 2.69 -14.58
N ASN A 209 3.86 2.54 -15.86
CA ASN A 209 4.71 1.77 -16.76
C ASN A 209 4.96 2.53 -18.05
N THR A 210 6.13 2.31 -18.61
CA THR A 210 6.60 2.96 -19.85
C THR A 210 6.75 1.98 -21.01
N THR A 211 6.14 0.79 -20.90
CA THR A 211 6.29 -0.29 -21.89
C THR A 211 5.81 0.10 -23.29
N GLU A 212 4.81 0.99 -23.37
CA GLU A 212 4.25 1.49 -24.62
C GLU A 212 4.80 2.86 -25.06
N TYR A 213 5.70 3.44 -24.24
CA TYR A 213 6.28 4.76 -24.53
C TYR A 213 7.52 4.63 -25.39
N GLY A 214 7.77 5.63 -26.24
CA GLY A 214 8.97 5.68 -27.08
C GLY A 214 10.27 5.85 -26.31
N GLU A 215 10.20 6.38 -25.08
CA GLU A 215 11.29 6.51 -24.13
C GLU A 215 10.85 5.97 -22.77
N ASP A 216 11.81 5.51 -21.98
CA ASP A 216 11.57 5.09 -20.60
C ASP A 216 11.54 6.31 -19.68
N ARG A 217 10.51 7.10 -19.84
CA ARG A 217 10.31 8.37 -19.16
C ARG A 217 8.90 8.48 -18.60
N VAL A 218 8.83 8.70 -17.30
CA VAL A 218 7.62 9.12 -16.60
C VAL A 218 7.66 10.63 -16.51
N ASN A 219 6.63 11.31 -16.97
CA ASN A 219 6.57 12.76 -17.00
C ASN A 219 5.24 13.24 -16.41
N LYS A 220 5.32 14.14 -15.43
CA LYS A 220 4.16 14.75 -14.77
C LYS A 220 3.16 13.70 -14.23
N PHE A 221 3.67 12.66 -13.59
CA PHE A 221 2.82 11.63 -13.00
C PHE A 221 2.30 12.05 -11.62
N PRO A 222 0.98 12.08 -11.39
CA PRO A 222 0.41 12.53 -10.14
C PRO A 222 0.52 11.45 -9.06
N VAL A 223 1.28 11.68 -8.02
CA VAL A 223 1.43 10.75 -6.89
C VAL A 223 0.51 11.08 -5.73
N ARG A 224 0.07 12.34 -5.60
CA ARG A 224 -0.78 12.81 -4.51
C ARG A 224 -1.60 14.03 -4.94
N PHE A 225 -2.85 14.08 -4.47
CA PHE A 225 -3.69 15.28 -4.54
C PHE A 225 -4.06 15.72 -3.13
N ILE A 226 -3.95 17.02 -2.86
CA ILE A 226 -4.23 17.68 -1.57
C ILE A 226 -5.23 18.81 -1.83
N ASN A 227 -6.37 18.75 -1.18
CA ASN A 227 -7.44 19.77 -1.20
C ASN A 227 -7.63 20.44 0.15
#